data_343c11c46289f7c6741e9ad19ac160ef
#
_entry.id   343c11c46289f7c6741e9ad19ac160ef
#
_cell.length_a   1.000
_cell.length_b   1.000
_cell.length_c   1.000
_cell.angle_alpha   90.00
_cell.angle_beta   90.00
_cell.angle_gamma   90.00
#
_symmetry.space_group_name_H-M   'P 1'
#
loop_
_entity.id
_entity.type
_entity.pdbx_description
1 polymer ?
#
loop_
_entity_poly.entity_id
_entity_poly.type
_entity_poly.pdbx_seq_one_letter_code
_entity_poly.pdbx_strand_id
1 'polypeptide(L)'
;MLDYMVSLYRTVPVSSERLSDWLAFWLAQQQKRCHDHHFSAAFPWRETGLPQHTFLQRELTINGQRYLTGPRYLGGDPAQPFIEVVARDGIIDYRVASAIMQAWQPLKPLKLRILLPVTYPDIGITDQLLFLSDLASLSVSVDDEISLVTACRKDYPACITAINRAYRASWHTLPHLRDQLLATSRQELREDIAAGHVFLIVWQGIVAGLMICVPRRLTFIEGFQIMDEVIMPAYQGRGLAARAQQRLQQQLHHHYGEKALLTGTILPGNTPSLRSAQNAGRRCVLKYQFFTPDDLRAGQRAI
;
A
#
# COMPACT_ATOMS: atom_id res chain seq x y z
N MET A 1 19.39 -1.03 -13.33
CA MET A 1 18.31 -0.87 -12.33
C MET A 1 17.10 -1.75 -12.63
N LEU A 2 16.53 -1.71 -13.85
CA LEU A 2 15.34 -2.53 -14.18
C LEU A 2 15.56 -4.02 -13.93
N ASP A 3 16.60 -4.62 -14.51
CA ASP A 3 16.88 -6.06 -14.36
C ASP A 3 17.07 -6.50 -12.91
N TYR A 4 17.72 -5.64 -12.10
CA TYR A 4 17.87 -5.88 -10.68
C TYR A 4 16.51 -5.89 -9.96
N MET A 5 15.64 -4.91 -10.27
CA MET A 5 14.30 -4.81 -9.70
C MET A 5 13.40 -5.98 -10.12
N VAL A 6 13.48 -6.42 -11.37
CA VAL A 6 12.75 -7.62 -11.86
C VAL A 6 13.20 -8.86 -11.07
N SER A 7 14.50 -9.05 -10.90
CA SER A 7 15.03 -10.15 -10.11
C SER A 7 14.59 -10.07 -8.63
N LEU A 8 14.62 -8.88 -8.05
CA LEU A 8 14.22 -8.63 -6.65
C LEU A 8 12.76 -8.99 -6.41
N TYR A 9 11.86 -8.58 -7.31
CA TYR A 9 10.41 -8.73 -7.13
C TYR A 9 9.79 -9.94 -7.84
N ARG A 10 10.59 -10.92 -8.27
CA ARG A 10 10.12 -12.15 -8.94
C ARG A 10 9.08 -12.96 -8.15
N THR A 11 8.92 -12.70 -6.87
CA THR A 11 7.90 -13.33 -6.02
C THR A 11 6.49 -12.77 -6.21
N VAL A 12 6.34 -11.65 -6.94
CA VAL A 12 5.05 -11.12 -7.35
C VAL A 12 4.40 -12.11 -8.33
N PRO A 13 3.15 -12.54 -8.11
CA PRO A 13 2.53 -13.65 -8.86
C PRO A 13 2.04 -13.20 -10.26
N VAL A 14 2.96 -12.82 -11.12
CA VAL A 14 2.72 -12.46 -12.53
C VAL A 14 3.87 -12.97 -13.41
N SER A 15 3.68 -13.01 -14.72
CA SER A 15 4.77 -13.36 -15.64
C SER A 15 5.94 -12.38 -15.53
N SER A 16 7.16 -12.86 -15.78
CA SER A 16 8.36 -12.01 -15.75
C SER A 16 8.28 -10.84 -16.75
N GLU A 17 7.67 -11.07 -17.90
CA GLU A 17 7.43 -10.04 -18.92
C GLU A 17 6.52 -8.94 -18.35
N ARG A 18 5.37 -9.29 -17.78
CA ARG A 18 4.44 -8.35 -17.18
C ARG A 18 5.06 -7.58 -16.02
N LEU A 19 5.83 -8.25 -15.17
CA LEU A 19 6.57 -7.62 -14.08
C LEU A 19 7.58 -6.60 -14.62
N SER A 20 8.31 -6.95 -15.67
CA SER A 20 9.29 -6.08 -16.35
C SER A 20 8.61 -4.84 -16.92
N ASP A 21 7.48 -4.98 -17.61
CA ASP A 21 6.72 -3.87 -18.19
C ASP A 21 6.22 -2.90 -17.11
N TRP A 22 5.67 -3.45 -16.04
CA TRP A 22 5.20 -2.65 -14.92
C TRP A 22 6.32 -1.87 -14.23
N LEU A 23 7.44 -2.54 -13.98
CA LEU A 23 8.60 -1.91 -13.37
C LEU A 23 9.23 -0.87 -14.28
N ALA A 24 9.35 -1.14 -15.59
CA ALA A 24 9.88 -0.19 -16.57
C ALA A 24 9.03 1.09 -16.62
N PHE A 25 7.70 0.93 -16.75
CA PHE A 25 6.80 2.08 -16.74
C PHE A 25 6.87 2.86 -15.44
N TRP A 26 6.80 2.17 -14.31
CA TRP A 26 6.82 2.79 -12.99
C TRP A 26 8.15 3.51 -12.74
N LEU A 27 9.28 2.87 -13.06
CA LEU A 27 10.61 3.45 -12.91
C LEU A 27 10.75 4.74 -13.71
N ALA A 28 10.28 4.74 -14.96
CA ALA A 28 10.28 5.95 -15.79
C ALA A 28 9.47 7.10 -15.16
N GLN A 29 8.31 6.79 -14.54
CA GLN A 29 7.52 7.78 -13.82
C GLN A 29 8.24 8.29 -12.56
N GLN A 30 8.93 7.40 -11.83
CA GLN A 30 9.69 7.81 -10.66
C GLN A 30 10.90 8.69 -11.04
N GLN A 31 11.61 8.37 -12.11
CA GLN A 31 12.75 9.17 -12.59
C GLN A 31 12.32 10.59 -13.03
N LYS A 32 11.13 10.74 -13.63
CA LYS A 32 10.59 12.08 -13.95
C LYS A 32 10.52 12.98 -12.72
N ARG A 33 10.26 12.43 -11.54
CA ARG A 33 10.18 13.19 -10.27
C ARG A 33 11.50 13.81 -9.83
N CYS A 34 12.60 13.45 -10.46
CA CYS A 34 13.89 14.13 -10.24
C CYS A 34 13.90 15.58 -10.80
N HIS A 35 12.97 15.89 -11.70
CA HIS A 35 12.89 17.20 -12.37
C HIS A 35 11.47 17.79 -12.33
N ASP A 36 10.52 17.12 -11.70
CA ASP A 36 9.11 17.54 -11.66
C ASP A 36 8.86 18.51 -10.50
N HIS A 37 8.78 19.79 -10.80
CA HIS A 37 8.47 20.82 -9.81
C HIS A 37 7.04 20.73 -9.24
N HIS A 38 6.07 20.13 -9.97
CA HIS A 38 4.73 19.87 -9.42
C HIS A 38 4.78 18.82 -8.34
N PHE A 39 5.60 17.78 -8.54
CA PHE A 39 5.82 16.76 -7.50
C PHE A 39 6.42 17.40 -6.23
N SER A 40 7.46 18.22 -6.35
CA SER A 40 8.10 18.85 -5.19
C SER A 40 7.23 19.92 -4.52
N ALA A 41 6.29 20.53 -5.24
CA ALA A 41 5.36 21.52 -4.69
C ALA A 41 4.36 20.92 -3.68
N ALA A 42 4.10 19.62 -3.75
CA ALA A 42 3.20 18.91 -2.83
C ALA A 42 3.79 18.71 -1.42
N PHE A 43 5.09 18.96 -1.25
CA PHE A 43 5.75 18.84 0.05
C PHE A 43 5.65 20.13 0.87
N PRO A 44 5.82 20.06 2.22
CA PRO A 44 5.72 21.22 3.12
C PRO A 44 7.00 22.06 3.08
N TRP A 45 7.49 22.43 1.89
CA TRP A 45 8.74 23.15 1.72
C TRP A 45 8.74 24.55 2.36
N ARG A 46 7.56 25.22 2.41
CA ARG A 46 7.40 26.51 3.07
C ARG A 46 7.53 26.41 4.58
N GLU A 47 6.99 25.34 5.16
CA GLU A 47 7.02 25.10 6.60
C GLU A 47 8.41 24.70 7.08
N THR A 48 9.13 23.96 6.25
CA THR A 48 10.52 23.54 6.56
C THR A 48 11.54 24.63 6.35
N GLY A 49 11.21 25.70 5.60
CA GLY A 49 12.14 26.75 5.21
C GLY A 49 13.18 26.32 4.16
N LEU A 50 13.04 25.13 3.60
CA LEU A 50 13.94 24.62 2.56
C LEU A 50 13.46 24.99 1.16
N PRO A 51 14.37 25.21 0.20
CA PRO A 51 13.99 25.45 -1.19
C PRO A 51 13.19 24.26 -1.75
N GLN A 52 12.16 24.55 -2.55
CA GLN A 52 11.26 23.53 -3.12
C GLN A 52 11.99 22.40 -3.86
N HIS A 53 13.07 22.73 -4.61
CA HIS A 53 13.86 21.73 -5.34
C HIS A 53 14.54 20.70 -4.43
N THR A 54 14.70 20.98 -3.12
CA THR A 54 15.22 20.03 -2.13
C THR A 54 14.33 18.79 -2.02
N PHE A 55 13.05 18.90 -2.40
CA PHE A 55 12.06 17.82 -2.32
C PHE A 55 11.90 17.00 -3.61
N LEU A 56 12.70 17.30 -4.65
CA LEU A 56 12.78 16.45 -5.83
C LEU A 56 13.40 15.10 -5.47
N GLN A 57 13.01 14.04 -6.16
CA GLN A 57 13.74 12.77 -6.06
C GLN A 57 15.17 12.93 -6.59
N ARG A 58 16.08 12.06 -6.15
CA ARG A 58 17.48 12.07 -6.58
C ARG A 58 17.94 10.65 -6.91
N GLU A 59 18.61 10.51 -8.04
CA GLU A 59 19.38 9.33 -8.35
C GLU A 59 20.81 9.54 -7.81
N LEU A 60 21.19 8.70 -6.85
CA LEU A 60 22.50 8.70 -6.20
C LEU A 60 23.33 7.55 -6.77
N THR A 61 24.59 7.81 -7.08
CA THR A 61 25.56 6.78 -7.43
C THR A 61 26.49 6.55 -6.24
N ILE A 62 26.45 5.38 -5.64
CA ILE A 62 27.26 5.00 -4.47
C ILE A 62 27.95 3.67 -4.80
N ASN A 63 29.28 3.65 -4.74
CA ASN A 63 30.09 2.49 -5.10
C ASN A 63 29.79 1.91 -6.49
N GLY A 64 29.49 2.79 -7.47
CA GLY A 64 29.17 2.40 -8.85
C GLY A 64 27.75 1.88 -9.07
N GLN A 65 26.91 1.78 -8.01
CA GLN A 65 25.52 1.37 -8.06
C GLN A 65 24.58 2.57 -7.91
N ARG A 66 23.40 2.51 -8.54
CA ARG A 66 22.43 3.61 -8.56
C ARG A 66 21.29 3.35 -7.60
N TYR A 67 20.90 4.40 -6.88
CA TYR A 67 19.81 4.39 -5.92
C TYR A 67 18.90 5.59 -6.19
N LEU A 68 17.68 5.34 -6.64
CA LEU A 68 16.65 6.37 -6.78
C LEU A 68 15.99 6.56 -5.42
N THR A 69 16.11 7.75 -4.87
CA THR A 69 15.66 8.07 -3.51
C THR A 69 14.78 9.32 -3.51
N GLY A 70 13.91 9.45 -2.52
CA GLY A 70 13.07 10.63 -2.41
C GLY A 70 12.53 10.86 -1.01
N PRO A 71 12.29 12.13 -0.64
CA PRO A 71 11.78 12.47 0.68
C PRO A 71 10.30 12.07 0.82
N ARG A 72 9.93 11.73 2.05
CA ARG A 72 8.55 11.49 2.46
C ARG A 72 8.37 11.98 3.89
N TYR A 73 7.11 12.14 4.28
CA TYR A 73 6.72 12.50 5.63
C TYR A 73 5.68 11.50 6.14
N LEU A 74 5.91 10.94 7.31
CA LEU A 74 4.99 9.98 7.92
C LEU A 74 3.68 10.69 8.29
N GLY A 75 2.56 10.23 7.73
CA GLY A 75 1.26 10.87 7.92
C GLY A 75 1.18 12.32 7.40
N GLY A 76 2.15 12.78 6.58
CA GLY A 76 2.26 14.15 6.12
C GLY A 76 2.86 15.11 7.15
N ASP A 77 3.29 14.63 8.32
CA ASP A 77 3.86 15.44 9.41
C ASP A 77 5.29 15.90 9.08
N PRO A 78 5.56 17.22 8.94
CA PRO A 78 6.89 17.76 8.69
C PRO A 78 7.95 17.40 9.74
N ALA A 79 7.53 17.04 10.96
CA ALA A 79 8.41 16.61 12.04
C ALA A 79 8.85 15.14 11.89
N GLN A 80 8.27 14.39 10.94
CA GLN A 80 8.53 12.97 10.72
C GLN A 80 9.10 12.69 9.31
N PRO A 81 10.20 13.34 8.88
CA PRO A 81 10.81 13.12 7.58
C PRO A 81 11.49 11.77 7.50
N PHE A 82 11.36 11.11 6.36
CA PHE A 82 12.12 9.91 6.03
C PHE A 82 12.50 9.89 4.55
N ILE A 83 13.46 9.08 4.17
CA ILE A 83 13.84 8.89 2.77
C ILE A 83 13.38 7.51 2.30
N GLU A 84 12.60 7.50 1.25
CA GLU A 84 12.23 6.26 0.56
C GLU A 84 13.32 5.90 -0.46
N VAL A 85 13.86 4.68 -0.35
CA VAL A 85 14.63 4.07 -1.44
C VAL A 85 13.61 3.52 -2.42
N VAL A 86 13.36 4.32 -3.46
CA VAL A 86 12.32 4.06 -4.45
C VAL A 86 12.72 2.92 -5.37
N ALA A 87 13.95 2.96 -5.91
CA ALA A 87 14.51 1.94 -6.78
C ALA A 87 16.03 1.85 -6.60
N ARG A 88 16.60 0.70 -6.99
CA ARG A 88 18.03 0.46 -6.84
C ARG A 88 18.55 -0.57 -7.86
N ASP A 89 19.84 -0.58 -8.10
CA ASP A 89 20.54 -1.65 -8.82
C ASP A 89 21.67 -2.30 -8.01
N GLY A 90 21.65 -2.12 -6.70
CA GLY A 90 22.60 -2.70 -5.78
C GLY A 90 22.01 -3.02 -4.40
N ILE A 91 22.82 -3.71 -3.61
CA ILE A 91 22.49 -4.00 -2.21
C ILE A 91 22.61 -2.73 -1.35
N ILE A 92 21.88 -2.71 -0.25
CA ILE A 92 21.99 -1.66 0.77
C ILE A 92 22.62 -2.27 2.00
N ASP A 93 23.85 -1.88 2.28
CA ASP A 93 24.55 -2.13 3.51
C ASP A 93 24.58 -0.87 4.39
N TYR A 94 25.25 -0.95 5.53
CA TYR A 94 25.46 0.19 6.43
C TYR A 94 26.06 1.41 5.72
N ARG A 95 27.06 1.21 4.84
CA ARG A 95 27.77 2.30 4.16
C ARG A 95 26.86 3.00 3.14
N VAL A 96 26.11 2.22 2.36
CA VAL A 96 25.15 2.75 1.39
C VAL A 96 24.03 3.50 2.12
N ALA A 97 23.46 2.92 3.19
CA ALA A 97 22.43 3.57 3.99
C ALA A 97 22.90 4.89 4.59
N SER A 98 24.13 4.91 5.15
CA SER A 98 24.74 6.13 5.70
C SER A 98 24.97 7.19 4.64
N ALA A 99 25.45 6.82 3.45
CA ALA A 99 25.64 7.74 2.34
C ALA A 99 24.32 8.34 1.83
N ILE A 100 23.23 7.53 1.76
CA ILE A 100 21.91 8.02 1.43
C ILE A 100 21.43 9.03 2.48
N MET A 101 21.51 8.72 3.77
CA MET A 101 21.12 9.63 4.86
C MET A 101 21.91 10.96 4.78
N GLN A 102 23.22 10.88 4.52
CA GLN A 102 24.06 12.05 4.37
C GLN A 102 23.68 12.91 3.17
N ALA A 103 23.36 12.32 2.00
CA ALA A 103 22.93 13.04 0.82
C ALA A 103 21.64 13.83 1.04
N TRP A 104 20.82 13.40 2.01
CA TRP A 104 19.55 14.03 2.39
C TRP A 104 19.61 14.81 3.71
N GLN A 105 20.80 15.05 4.26
CA GLN A 105 21.03 15.73 5.54
C GLN A 105 20.26 17.06 5.70
N PRO A 106 20.07 17.91 4.70
CA PRO A 106 19.29 19.15 4.85
C PRO A 106 17.85 18.92 5.31
N LEU A 107 17.25 17.75 4.99
CA LEU A 107 15.90 17.36 5.45
C LEU A 107 15.91 16.71 6.83
N LYS A 108 17.08 16.42 7.41
CA LYS A 108 17.25 15.73 8.71
C LYS A 108 16.38 14.46 8.81
N PRO A 109 16.46 13.54 7.83
CA PRO A 109 15.59 12.37 7.82
C PRO A 109 15.86 11.50 9.06
N LEU A 110 14.79 10.97 9.65
CA LEU A 110 14.87 10.14 10.84
C LEU A 110 15.22 8.69 10.50
N LYS A 111 14.85 8.22 9.32
CA LYS A 111 14.99 6.83 8.88
C LYS A 111 14.91 6.70 7.37
N LEU A 112 15.26 5.53 6.88
CA LEU A 112 15.04 5.08 5.51
C LEU A 112 13.80 4.19 5.45
N ARG A 113 13.15 4.15 4.29
CA ARG A 113 12.06 3.23 3.98
C ARG A 113 12.38 2.50 2.68
N ILE A 114 12.10 1.20 2.65
CA ILE A 114 12.30 0.39 1.45
C ILE A 114 11.18 -0.63 1.28
N LEU A 115 10.87 -0.95 0.02
CA LEU A 115 10.00 -2.05 -0.34
C LEU A 115 10.83 -3.31 -0.56
N LEU A 116 10.46 -4.40 0.11
CA LEU A 116 11.15 -5.69 0.05
C LEU A 116 10.15 -6.83 -0.21
N PRO A 117 10.58 -7.92 -0.87
CA PRO A 117 9.83 -9.17 -0.81
C PRO A 117 9.68 -9.65 0.63
N VAL A 118 8.53 -10.25 0.94
CA VAL A 118 8.26 -10.78 2.30
C VAL A 118 9.26 -11.85 2.73
N THR A 119 9.91 -12.51 1.76
CA THR A 119 10.95 -13.53 2.00
C THR A 119 12.29 -12.97 2.50
N TYR A 120 12.48 -11.65 2.38
CA TYR A 120 13.68 -11.02 2.93
C TYR A 120 13.58 -10.93 4.46
N PRO A 121 14.70 -11.10 5.18
CA PRO A 121 14.71 -10.94 6.63
C PRO A 121 14.28 -9.54 7.04
N ASP A 122 13.75 -9.40 8.25
CA ASP A 122 13.46 -8.09 8.80
C ASP A 122 14.76 -7.38 9.19
N ILE A 123 14.86 -6.12 8.75
CA ILE A 123 16.01 -5.25 9.01
C ILE A 123 15.70 -4.11 9.97
N GLY A 124 14.43 -3.89 10.26
CA GLY A 124 13.94 -2.82 11.10
C GLY A 124 12.45 -3.01 11.37
N ILE A 125 11.70 -1.93 11.34
CA ILE A 125 10.26 -1.93 11.67
C ILE A 125 9.44 -2.08 10.39
N THR A 126 8.60 -3.10 10.30
CA THR A 126 7.65 -3.24 9.22
C THR A 126 6.57 -2.17 9.33
N ASP A 127 6.44 -1.37 8.26
CA ASP A 127 5.47 -0.29 8.15
C ASP A 127 4.13 -0.80 7.57
N GLN A 128 4.19 -1.44 6.41
CA GLN A 128 3.02 -1.95 5.70
C GLN A 128 3.32 -3.30 5.05
N LEU A 129 2.33 -4.16 5.04
CA LEU A 129 2.32 -5.43 4.32
C LEU A 129 1.45 -5.30 3.07
N LEU A 130 1.96 -5.71 1.91
CA LEU A 130 1.26 -5.67 0.64
C LEU A 130 0.68 -7.06 0.33
N PHE A 131 -0.63 -7.12 0.27
CA PHE A 131 -1.39 -8.32 -0.04
C PHE A 131 -1.88 -8.30 -1.47
N LEU A 132 -1.72 -9.43 -2.17
CA LEU A 132 -2.20 -9.66 -3.52
C LEU A 132 -3.06 -10.91 -3.57
N SER A 133 -4.11 -10.88 -4.41
CA SER A 133 -4.79 -12.10 -4.80
C SER A 133 -4.10 -12.73 -5.99
N ASP A 134 -4.01 -14.04 -5.96
CA ASP A 134 -3.73 -14.83 -7.16
C ASP A 134 -5.06 -15.31 -7.72
N LEU A 135 -5.51 -14.68 -8.82
CA LEU A 135 -6.80 -15.02 -9.41
C LEU A 135 -6.80 -16.42 -10.04
N ALA A 136 -5.63 -16.94 -10.40
CA ALA A 136 -5.50 -18.31 -10.92
C ALA A 136 -5.82 -19.38 -9.85
N SER A 137 -5.76 -19.03 -8.57
CA SER A 137 -6.02 -19.94 -7.45
C SER A 137 -7.42 -19.83 -6.85
N LEU A 138 -8.34 -19.07 -7.47
CA LEU A 138 -9.70 -18.94 -6.99
C LEU A 138 -10.47 -20.27 -7.11
N SER A 139 -10.68 -20.95 -6.00
CA SER A 139 -11.66 -22.02 -5.94
C SER A 139 -13.07 -21.42 -6.08
N VAL A 140 -13.80 -21.89 -7.10
CA VAL A 140 -15.12 -21.36 -7.46
C VAL A 140 -16.20 -21.96 -6.53
N SER A 141 -16.16 -21.73 -5.25
CA SER A 141 -17.35 -21.91 -4.43
C SER A 141 -18.15 -20.61 -4.46
N VAL A 142 -19.30 -20.64 -5.11
CA VAL A 142 -20.23 -19.50 -5.12
C VAL A 142 -20.87 -19.44 -3.74
N ASP A 143 -20.59 -18.38 -3.01
CA ASP A 143 -21.26 -18.08 -1.76
C ASP A 143 -22.49 -17.21 -2.06
N ASP A 144 -23.64 -17.84 -2.20
CA ASP A 144 -24.91 -17.19 -2.56
C ASP A 144 -25.48 -16.32 -1.42
N GLU A 145 -24.96 -16.43 -0.21
CA GLU A 145 -25.43 -15.61 0.91
C GLU A 145 -24.87 -14.18 0.90
N ILE A 146 -23.75 -13.94 0.18
CA ILE A 146 -23.14 -12.61 0.06
C ILE A 146 -23.23 -12.09 -1.36
N SER A 147 -23.72 -10.86 -1.47
CA SER A 147 -23.68 -10.09 -2.71
C SER A 147 -22.99 -8.74 -2.47
N LEU A 148 -22.38 -8.22 -3.55
CA LEU A 148 -21.81 -6.88 -3.60
C LEU A 148 -22.69 -6.02 -4.50
N VAL A 149 -23.22 -4.94 -3.93
CA VAL A 149 -24.08 -3.99 -4.63
C VAL A 149 -23.35 -2.65 -4.73
N THR A 150 -23.16 -2.14 -5.94
CA THR A 150 -22.54 -0.83 -6.14
C THR A 150 -23.37 0.25 -5.47
N ALA A 151 -22.77 0.99 -4.55
CA ALA A 151 -23.41 2.09 -3.86
C ALA A 151 -23.68 3.25 -4.81
N CYS A 152 -24.77 3.95 -4.60
CA CYS A 152 -25.11 5.15 -5.34
C CYS A 152 -25.25 6.36 -4.40
N ARG A 153 -25.43 7.55 -4.96
CA ARG A 153 -25.44 8.81 -4.19
C ARG A 153 -26.42 8.82 -3.00
N LYS A 154 -27.55 8.13 -3.10
CA LYS A 154 -28.54 8.03 -2.01
C LYS A 154 -28.01 7.21 -0.81
N ASP A 155 -27.04 6.34 -1.03
CA ASP A 155 -26.49 5.44 0.00
C ASP A 155 -25.39 6.13 0.85
N TYR A 156 -24.92 7.33 0.42
CA TYR A 156 -23.85 8.07 1.10
C TYR A 156 -24.04 8.22 2.63
N PRO A 157 -25.26 8.63 3.13
CA PRO A 157 -25.44 8.80 4.58
C PRO A 157 -25.27 7.48 5.36
N ALA A 158 -25.69 6.37 4.78
CA ALA A 158 -25.52 5.04 5.37
C ALA A 158 -24.05 4.62 5.34
N CYS A 159 -23.35 4.83 4.22
CA CYS A 159 -21.92 4.50 4.06
C CYS A 159 -21.05 5.24 5.07
N ILE A 160 -21.19 6.57 5.17
CA ILE A 160 -20.35 7.36 6.11
C ILE A 160 -20.66 7.00 7.58
N THR A 161 -21.92 6.65 7.89
CA THR A 161 -22.30 6.17 9.22
C THR A 161 -21.66 4.83 9.54
N ALA A 162 -21.67 3.88 8.57
CA ALA A 162 -21.05 2.57 8.73
C ALA A 162 -19.53 2.68 8.94
N ILE A 163 -18.84 3.48 8.13
CA ILE A 163 -17.40 3.76 8.27
C ILE A 163 -17.12 4.30 9.68
N ASN A 164 -17.78 5.38 10.08
CA ASN A 164 -17.53 5.99 11.38
C ASN A 164 -17.76 5.03 12.56
N ARG A 165 -18.80 4.19 12.51
CA ARG A 165 -19.08 3.19 13.55
C ARG A 165 -18.02 2.11 13.59
N ALA A 166 -17.63 1.57 12.43
CA ALA A 166 -16.63 0.52 12.35
C ALA A 166 -15.25 1.01 12.82
N TYR A 167 -14.83 2.21 12.41
CA TYR A 167 -13.55 2.77 12.85
C TYR A 167 -13.52 3.08 14.35
N ARG A 168 -14.61 3.61 14.92
CA ARG A 168 -14.70 3.79 16.39
C ARG A 168 -14.53 2.47 17.13
N ALA A 169 -15.16 1.38 16.65
CA ALA A 169 -14.99 0.07 17.22
C ALA A 169 -13.55 -0.44 17.05
N SER A 170 -12.95 -0.26 15.88
CA SER A 170 -11.55 -0.64 15.61
C SER A 170 -10.56 0.13 16.50
N TRP A 171 -10.72 1.43 16.68
CA TRP A 171 -9.87 2.24 17.58
C TRP A 171 -10.00 1.82 19.05
N HIS A 172 -11.15 1.28 19.43
CA HIS A 172 -11.33 0.74 20.79
C HIS A 172 -10.60 -0.61 20.94
N THR A 173 -10.65 -1.46 19.93
CA THR A 173 -10.02 -2.79 19.97
C THR A 173 -8.54 -2.80 19.63
N LEU A 174 -8.08 -1.81 18.85
CA LEU A 174 -6.69 -1.64 18.39
C LEU A 174 -6.19 -0.21 18.71
N PRO A 175 -6.14 0.19 19.98
CA PRO A 175 -5.82 1.58 20.35
C PRO A 175 -4.42 2.01 19.90
N HIS A 176 -3.48 1.09 19.79
CA HIS A 176 -2.11 1.34 19.32
C HIS A 176 -2.03 1.68 17.83
N LEU A 177 -3.07 1.40 17.04
CA LEU A 177 -3.14 1.74 15.61
C LEU A 177 -4.00 2.97 15.33
N ARG A 178 -4.56 3.62 16.34
CA ARG A 178 -5.54 4.70 16.17
C ARG A 178 -5.06 5.80 15.24
N ASP A 179 -3.82 6.24 15.40
CA ASP A 179 -3.25 7.34 14.62
C ASP A 179 -2.82 6.92 13.20
N GLN A 180 -2.79 5.62 12.92
CA GLN A 180 -2.42 5.04 11.63
C GLN A 180 -3.63 4.52 10.84
N LEU A 181 -4.71 4.15 11.53
CA LEU A 181 -5.97 3.71 10.94
C LEU A 181 -6.87 4.91 10.68
N LEU A 182 -6.68 5.52 9.51
CA LEU A 182 -7.46 6.68 9.08
C LEU A 182 -8.66 6.21 8.24
N ALA A 183 -9.85 6.66 8.64
CA ALA A 183 -11.07 6.42 7.87
C ALA A 183 -11.07 7.24 6.58
N THR A 184 -11.66 6.69 5.53
CA THR A 184 -11.93 7.42 4.29
C THR A 184 -12.66 8.72 4.59
N SER A 185 -12.16 9.82 4.05
CA SER A 185 -12.74 11.14 4.26
C SER A 185 -14.11 11.27 3.59
N ARG A 186 -14.89 12.28 4.04
CA ARG A 186 -16.21 12.55 3.47
C ARG A 186 -16.14 12.91 1.98
N GLN A 187 -15.09 13.57 1.55
CA GLN A 187 -14.88 13.98 0.16
C GLN A 187 -14.54 12.76 -0.69
N GLU A 188 -13.51 12.00 -0.28
CA GLU A 188 -13.09 10.78 -0.98
C GLU A 188 -14.26 9.80 -1.14
N LEU A 189 -15.04 9.57 -0.07
CA LEU A 189 -16.21 8.69 -0.14
C LEU A 189 -17.24 9.15 -1.21
N ARG A 190 -17.48 10.46 -1.33
CA ARG A 190 -18.41 10.97 -2.38
C ARG A 190 -17.86 10.75 -3.78
N GLU A 191 -16.56 10.99 -3.95
CA GLU A 191 -15.85 10.79 -5.21
C GLU A 191 -15.85 9.30 -5.60
N ASP A 192 -15.57 8.40 -4.66
CA ASP A 192 -15.59 6.96 -4.89
C ASP A 192 -17.00 6.41 -5.17
N ILE A 193 -18.04 6.91 -4.49
CA ILE A 193 -19.43 6.56 -4.81
C ILE A 193 -19.77 7.02 -6.24
N ALA A 194 -19.42 8.25 -6.61
CA ALA A 194 -19.69 8.78 -7.94
C ALA A 194 -18.93 8.00 -9.04
N ALA A 195 -17.76 7.47 -8.72
CA ALA A 195 -16.96 6.65 -9.63
C ALA A 195 -17.38 5.16 -9.67
N GLY A 196 -18.33 4.73 -8.82
CA GLY A 196 -18.76 3.33 -8.74
C GLY A 196 -17.77 2.40 -8.02
N HIS A 197 -16.90 2.94 -7.20
CA HIS A 197 -15.84 2.20 -6.48
C HIS A 197 -16.26 1.68 -5.10
N VAL A 198 -17.46 2.04 -4.63
CA VAL A 198 -18.00 1.63 -3.33
C VAL A 198 -18.99 0.50 -3.50
N PHE A 199 -18.75 -0.62 -2.81
CA PHE A 199 -19.59 -1.79 -2.84
C PHE A 199 -20.20 -2.02 -1.46
N LEU A 200 -21.54 -2.05 -1.36
CA LEU A 200 -22.26 -2.48 -0.17
C LEU A 200 -22.12 -3.99 -0.06
N ILE A 201 -21.70 -4.47 1.10
CA ILE A 201 -21.64 -5.90 1.43
C ILE A 201 -23.02 -6.28 1.97
N VAL A 202 -23.78 -7.03 1.17
CA VAL A 202 -25.12 -7.48 1.53
C VAL A 202 -25.05 -8.95 1.91
N TRP A 203 -25.47 -9.26 3.13
CA TRP A 203 -25.53 -10.62 3.68
C TRP A 203 -26.98 -10.93 4.04
N GLN A 204 -27.53 -12.00 3.46
CA GLN A 204 -28.92 -12.42 3.67
C GLN A 204 -29.94 -11.25 3.50
N GLY A 205 -29.74 -10.42 2.48
CA GLY A 205 -30.60 -9.28 2.19
C GLY A 205 -30.38 -8.03 3.05
N ILE A 206 -29.42 -8.05 3.99
CA ILE A 206 -29.12 -6.94 4.91
C ILE A 206 -27.76 -6.37 4.58
N VAL A 207 -27.64 -5.04 4.55
CA VAL A 207 -26.34 -4.37 4.41
C VAL A 207 -25.54 -4.57 5.68
N ALA A 208 -24.49 -5.40 5.62
CA ALA A 208 -23.63 -5.76 6.74
C ALA A 208 -22.34 -4.93 6.80
N GLY A 209 -21.98 -4.25 5.72
CA GLY A 209 -20.75 -3.47 5.62
C GLY A 209 -20.60 -2.82 4.25
N LEU A 210 -19.41 -2.31 3.98
CA LEU A 210 -19.02 -1.81 2.66
C LEU A 210 -17.53 -2.03 2.41
N MET A 211 -17.16 -1.98 1.12
CA MET A 211 -15.79 -2.03 0.65
C MET A 211 -15.57 -0.94 -0.40
N ILE A 212 -14.45 -0.26 -0.34
CA ILE A 212 -13.99 0.69 -1.37
C ILE A 212 -12.85 0.02 -2.13
N CYS A 213 -13.04 -0.19 -3.43
CA CYS A 213 -12.06 -0.82 -4.29
C CYS A 213 -11.87 -0.02 -5.56
N VAL A 214 -10.65 0.45 -5.80
CA VAL A 214 -10.32 1.42 -6.84
C VAL A 214 -9.34 0.81 -7.83
N PRO A 215 -9.56 0.95 -9.16
CA PRO A 215 -8.55 0.58 -10.15
C PRO A 215 -7.36 1.55 -10.05
N ARG A 216 -6.24 1.08 -9.53
CA ARG A 216 -5.02 1.89 -9.38
C ARG A 216 -3.78 1.04 -9.19
N ARG A 217 -2.64 1.66 -9.41
CA ARG A 217 -1.35 1.04 -9.10
C ARG A 217 -1.05 1.12 -7.60
N LEU A 218 -0.70 -0.04 -7.05
CA LEU A 218 -0.07 -0.12 -5.75
C LEU A 218 1.44 -0.28 -5.99
N THR A 219 2.21 0.78 -5.78
CA THR A 219 3.61 0.88 -6.20
C THR A 219 3.76 0.72 -7.72
N PHE A 220 4.42 -0.34 -8.19
CA PHE A 220 4.51 -0.72 -9.61
C PHE A 220 3.42 -1.71 -10.05
N ILE A 221 2.66 -2.28 -9.13
CA ILE A 221 1.68 -3.35 -9.40
C ILE A 221 0.37 -2.73 -9.86
N GLU A 222 -0.07 -3.06 -11.08
CA GLU A 222 -1.39 -2.69 -11.58
C GLU A 222 -2.45 -3.64 -11.06
N GLY A 223 -3.60 -3.08 -10.66
CA GLY A 223 -4.70 -3.90 -10.17
C GLY A 223 -5.84 -3.09 -9.60
N PHE A 224 -6.63 -3.73 -8.78
CA PHE A 224 -7.74 -3.16 -8.03
C PHE A 224 -7.36 -3.11 -6.56
N GLN A 225 -7.24 -1.92 -6.01
CA GLN A 225 -6.81 -1.76 -4.62
C GLN A 225 -8.00 -1.60 -3.70
N ILE A 226 -8.08 -2.45 -2.68
CA ILE A 226 -8.96 -2.23 -1.53
C ILE A 226 -8.37 -1.05 -0.75
N MET A 227 -9.10 0.06 -0.74
CA MET A 227 -8.75 1.28 -0.01
C MET A 227 -9.30 1.24 1.40
N ASP A 228 -10.53 0.74 1.55
CA ASP A 228 -11.20 0.61 2.84
C ASP A 228 -12.15 -0.58 2.81
N GLU A 229 -12.30 -1.26 3.94
CA GLU A 229 -13.24 -2.35 4.12
C GLU A 229 -13.74 -2.34 5.56
N VAL A 230 -15.04 -2.18 5.72
CA VAL A 230 -15.66 -2.16 7.04
C VAL A 230 -16.83 -3.13 7.12
N ILE A 231 -16.88 -3.91 8.20
CA ILE A 231 -18.05 -4.68 8.59
C ILE A 231 -18.63 -4.01 9.83
N MET A 232 -19.94 -3.72 9.80
CA MET A 232 -20.61 -3.10 10.93
C MET A 232 -20.50 -3.99 12.19
N PRO A 233 -20.32 -3.42 13.39
CA PRO A 233 -20.01 -4.16 14.61
C PRO A 233 -20.96 -5.33 14.89
N ALA A 234 -22.26 -5.19 14.60
CA ALA A 234 -23.24 -6.25 14.79
C ALA A 234 -23.03 -7.50 13.91
N TYR A 235 -22.23 -7.40 12.85
CA TYR A 235 -21.99 -8.48 11.88
C TYR A 235 -20.53 -8.96 11.87
N GLN A 236 -19.67 -8.40 12.71
CA GLN A 236 -18.27 -8.82 12.85
C GLN A 236 -18.17 -10.26 13.43
N GLY A 237 -17.00 -10.88 13.23
CA GLY A 237 -16.74 -12.26 13.70
C GLY A 237 -17.36 -13.38 12.85
N ARG A 238 -18.06 -13.04 11.76
CA ARG A 238 -18.78 -14.02 10.88
C ARG A 238 -18.02 -14.31 9.58
N GLY A 239 -16.80 -13.83 9.42
CA GLY A 239 -15.99 -14.03 8.20
C GLY A 239 -16.48 -13.23 6.98
N LEU A 240 -17.42 -12.28 7.15
CA LEU A 240 -18.05 -11.57 6.03
C LEU A 240 -17.07 -10.76 5.18
N ALA A 241 -16.04 -10.15 5.77
CA ALA A 241 -15.02 -9.43 5.06
C ALA A 241 -14.26 -10.33 4.07
N ALA A 242 -13.80 -11.51 4.52
CA ALA A 242 -13.12 -12.46 3.64
C ALA A 242 -14.01 -12.97 2.51
N ARG A 243 -15.26 -13.30 2.80
CA ARG A 243 -16.26 -13.75 1.82
C ARG A 243 -16.58 -12.62 0.81
N ALA A 244 -16.68 -11.37 1.25
CA ALA A 244 -16.88 -10.21 0.38
C ALA A 244 -15.69 -9.99 -0.55
N GLN A 245 -14.45 -10.12 -0.05
CA GLN A 245 -13.26 -10.07 -0.88
C GLN A 245 -13.23 -11.19 -1.93
N GLN A 246 -13.60 -12.42 -1.56
CA GLN A 246 -13.72 -13.53 -2.52
C GLN A 246 -14.76 -13.23 -3.61
N ARG A 247 -15.92 -12.68 -3.23
CA ARG A 247 -16.96 -12.29 -4.18
C ARG A 247 -16.47 -11.18 -5.12
N LEU A 248 -15.75 -10.19 -4.60
CA LEU A 248 -15.14 -9.13 -5.43
C LEU A 248 -14.12 -9.73 -6.40
N GLN A 249 -13.25 -10.63 -5.97
CA GLN A 249 -12.27 -11.31 -6.82
C GLN A 249 -12.96 -12.05 -7.98
N GLN A 250 -14.06 -12.76 -7.72
CA GLN A 250 -14.84 -13.44 -8.74
C GLN A 250 -15.41 -12.45 -9.77
N GLN A 251 -15.98 -11.33 -9.31
CA GLN A 251 -16.51 -10.29 -10.19
C GLN A 251 -15.41 -9.66 -11.05
N LEU A 252 -14.27 -9.33 -10.45
CA LEU A 252 -13.12 -8.79 -11.17
C LEU A 252 -12.57 -9.78 -12.19
N HIS A 253 -12.44 -11.05 -11.82
CA HIS A 253 -12.00 -12.09 -12.75
C HIS A 253 -12.96 -12.26 -13.93
N HIS A 254 -14.28 -12.24 -13.68
CA HIS A 254 -15.29 -12.32 -14.72
C HIS A 254 -15.20 -11.16 -15.73
N HIS A 255 -14.93 -9.94 -15.26
CA HIS A 255 -14.91 -8.75 -16.11
C HIS A 255 -13.54 -8.51 -16.79
N TYR A 256 -12.43 -8.82 -16.12
CA TYR A 256 -11.08 -8.45 -16.54
C TYR A 256 -10.14 -9.63 -16.76
N GLY A 257 -10.62 -10.86 -16.51
CA GLY A 257 -9.84 -12.09 -16.64
C GLY A 257 -8.63 -12.12 -15.69
N GLU A 258 -7.60 -12.85 -16.10
CA GLU A 258 -6.36 -12.99 -15.33
C GLU A 258 -5.58 -11.67 -15.13
N LYS A 259 -5.96 -10.60 -15.81
CA LYS A 259 -5.32 -9.29 -15.69
C LYS A 259 -5.72 -8.57 -14.39
N ALA A 260 -6.82 -8.96 -13.75
CA ALA A 260 -7.28 -8.34 -12.52
C ALA A 260 -6.56 -8.91 -11.30
N LEU A 261 -5.73 -8.12 -10.63
CA LEU A 261 -5.18 -8.43 -9.32
C LEU A 261 -5.91 -7.61 -8.27
N LEU A 262 -6.39 -8.26 -7.21
CA LEU A 262 -6.89 -7.55 -6.04
C LEU A 262 -5.70 -7.26 -5.11
N THR A 263 -5.47 -5.99 -4.83
CA THR A 263 -4.33 -5.52 -4.05
C THR A 263 -4.78 -4.81 -2.79
N GLY A 264 -3.88 -4.58 -1.85
CA GLY A 264 -4.12 -3.75 -0.68
C GLY A 264 -2.95 -3.75 0.28
N THR A 265 -2.86 -2.70 1.09
CA THR A 265 -1.87 -2.60 2.16
C THR A 265 -2.55 -2.82 3.52
N ILE A 266 -1.86 -3.50 4.42
CA ILE A 266 -2.36 -3.77 5.76
C ILE A 266 -1.24 -3.46 6.76
N LEU A 267 -1.56 -2.74 7.82
CA LEU A 267 -0.65 -2.51 8.93
C LEU A 267 -0.36 -3.84 9.67
N PRO A 268 0.88 -4.12 10.06
CA PRO A 268 1.24 -5.39 10.71
C PRO A 268 0.43 -5.72 11.96
N GLY A 269 0.04 -4.69 12.74
CA GLY A 269 -0.78 -4.84 13.95
C GLY A 269 -2.28 -4.99 13.69
N ASN A 270 -2.77 -4.83 12.45
CA ASN A 270 -4.18 -4.94 12.12
C ASN A 270 -4.59 -6.41 11.89
N THR A 271 -4.58 -7.18 12.97
CA THR A 271 -4.88 -8.63 12.94
C THR A 271 -6.23 -8.97 12.28
N PRO A 272 -7.34 -8.24 12.48
CA PRO A 272 -8.60 -8.53 11.79
C PRO A 272 -8.47 -8.45 10.28
N SER A 273 -7.84 -7.39 9.75
CA SER A 273 -7.64 -7.21 8.30
C SER A 273 -6.66 -8.25 7.73
N LEU A 274 -5.60 -8.60 8.47
CA LEU A 274 -4.67 -9.66 8.08
C LEU A 274 -5.40 -11.00 7.91
N ARG A 275 -6.21 -11.38 8.89
CA ARG A 275 -7.02 -12.63 8.84
C ARG A 275 -8.03 -12.61 7.70
N SER A 276 -8.71 -11.47 7.48
CA SER A 276 -9.66 -11.33 6.39
C SER A 276 -9.00 -11.52 5.03
N ALA A 277 -7.85 -10.87 4.80
CA ALA A 277 -7.10 -11.01 3.56
C ALA A 277 -6.61 -12.45 3.33
N GLN A 278 -6.04 -13.10 4.35
CA GLN A 278 -5.58 -14.48 4.27
C GLN A 278 -6.73 -15.47 4.02
N ASN A 279 -7.85 -15.33 4.73
CA ASN A 279 -9.03 -16.17 4.55
C ASN A 279 -9.70 -15.93 3.18
N ALA A 280 -9.51 -14.77 2.58
CA ALA A 280 -9.93 -14.47 1.20
C ALA A 280 -9.00 -15.07 0.14
N GLY A 281 -7.91 -15.75 0.53
CA GLY A 281 -6.93 -16.32 -0.38
C GLY A 281 -5.86 -15.31 -0.86
N ARG A 282 -5.83 -14.09 -0.30
CA ARG A 282 -4.79 -13.12 -0.60
C ARG A 282 -3.50 -13.46 0.15
N ARG A 283 -2.37 -13.28 -0.50
CA ARG A 283 -1.05 -13.56 0.07
C ARG A 283 -0.26 -12.28 0.27
N CYS A 284 0.46 -12.16 1.38
CA CYS A 284 1.46 -11.13 1.57
C CYS A 284 2.65 -11.45 0.67
N VAL A 285 3.04 -10.54 -0.20
CA VAL A 285 4.15 -10.73 -1.16
C VAL A 285 5.27 -9.73 -0.95
N LEU A 286 4.94 -8.51 -0.52
CA LEU A 286 5.90 -7.44 -0.30
C LEU A 286 5.63 -6.79 1.06
N LYS A 287 6.65 -6.13 1.60
CA LYS A 287 6.55 -5.34 2.82
C LYS A 287 7.35 -4.06 2.70
N TYR A 288 6.82 -2.97 3.24
CA TYR A 288 7.61 -1.78 3.50
C TYR A 288 8.26 -1.90 4.87
N GLN A 289 9.56 -1.58 4.94
CA GLN A 289 10.28 -1.52 6.21
C GLN A 289 10.96 -0.18 6.38
N PHE A 290 10.84 0.36 7.60
CA PHE A 290 11.67 1.46 8.08
C PHE A 290 12.92 0.90 8.74
N PHE A 291 14.05 1.54 8.50
CA PHE A 291 15.33 1.19 9.12
C PHE A 291 16.26 2.41 9.19
N THR A 292 17.25 2.32 10.04
CA THR A 292 18.38 3.25 10.14
C THR A 292 19.66 2.57 9.66
N PRO A 293 20.74 3.29 9.38
CA PRO A 293 22.04 2.65 9.11
C PRO A 293 22.47 1.69 10.23
N ASP A 294 22.19 2.02 11.49
CA ASP A 294 22.60 1.19 12.64
C ASP A 294 21.90 -0.17 12.71
N ASP A 295 20.67 -0.26 12.19
CA ASP A 295 19.95 -1.54 12.06
C ASP A 295 20.69 -2.53 11.13
N LEU A 296 21.44 -2.01 10.14
CA LEU A 296 22.27 -2.81 9.23
C LEU A 296 23.65 -3.14 9.82
N ARG A 297 24.14 -2.33 10.78
CA ARG A 297 25.41 -2.56 11.45
C ARG A 297 25.35 -3.76 12.41
N ALA A 298 24.27 -3.93 13.14
CA ALA A 298 24.10 -4.91 14.22
C ALA A 298 24.21 -6.39 13.79
N GLY A 299 24.37 -6.69 12.50
CA GLY A 299 24.48 -8.06 12.02
C GLY A 299 25.26 -8.24 10.72
N GLN A 300 26.07 -7.26 10.27
CA GLN A 300 26.67 -7.23 8.93
C GLN A 300 25.62 -7.50 7.82
N ARG A 301 24.42 -7.00 8.03
CA ARG A 301 23.26 -7.25 7.16
C ARG A 301 23.33 -6.33 5.94
N ALA A 302 23.03 -6.91 4.79
CA ALA A 302 22.83 -6.18 3.55
C ALA A 302 21.54 -6.68 2.89
N ILE A 303 20.81 -5.80 2.20
CA ILE A 303 19.54 -6.07 1.55
C ILE A 303 19.53 -5.60 0.09
#